data_2040f2c7c8ff9968e5a9725221542f97
#
_entry.id   2040f2c7c8ff9968e5a9725221542f97
#
_cell.length_a   1.000
_cell.length_b   1.000
_cell.length_c   1.000
_cell.angle_alpha   90.00
_cell.angle_beta   90.00
_cell.angle_gamma   90.00
#
_symmetry.space_group_name_H-M   'P 1'
#
loop_
_entity.id
_entity.type
_entity.pdbx_description
1 polymer ?
#
loop_
_entity_poly.entity_id
_entity_poly.type
_entity_poly.pdbx_seq_one_letter_code
_entity_poly.pdbx_strand_id
1 'polypeptide(L)'
;MNLKNFIFDQLNHFVEKKVNFKKVKKTLKKIIPYDVGYRLIRLGEDSDGGYLIPNDLKGVKYCYSAGVGFVTKFENDLMKKYNIKSFMIDPNKIPKKIIPKKAKFINKHLAINESKDAISINKFLNHNEDIIFKMDIEGDEYLNLINIDEKKLSKIRIMILELHDLRNLRSQFFFKTFD
;
A
#
# COMPACT_ATOMS: atom_id res chain seq x y z
N MET A 1 -28.21 27.81 0.43
CA MET A 1 -27.86 26.38 0.34
C MET A 1 -28.47 25.83 -0.96
N ASN A 2 -27.70 25.22 -1.86
CA ASN A 2 -28.21 24.72 -3.14
C ASN A 2 -29.04 23.47 -2.88
N LEU A 3 -30.24 23.39 -3.44
CA LEU A 3 -31.18 22.25 -3.27
C LEU A 3 -30.51 20.88 -3.54
N LYS A 4 -29.57 20.85 -4.47
CA LYS A 4 -28.80 19.66 -4.81
C LYS A 4 -27.94 19.18 -3.64
N ASN A 5 -27.25 20.09 -2.93
CA ASN A 5 -26.45 19.74 -1.76
C ASN A 5 -27.33 19.26 -0.61
N PHE A 6 -28.50 19.89 -0.42
CA PHE A 6 -29.46 19.47 0.60
C PHE A 6 -29.97 18.04 0.37
N ILE A 7 -30.33 17.69 -0.88
CA ILE A 7 -30.80 16.34 -1.22
C ILE A 7 -29.69 15.30 -1.00
N PHE A 8 -28.42 15.60 -1.34
CA PHE A 8 -27.31 14.67 -1.17
C PHE A 8 -26.89 14.53 0.30
N ASP A 9 -26.97 15.59 1.10
CA ASP A 9 -26.76 15.52 2.55
C ASP A 9 -27.79 14.63 3.25
N GLN A 10 -29.07 14.70 2.81
CA GLN A 10 -30.13 13.82 3.31
C GLN A 10 -29.93 12.35 2.96
N LEU A 11 -29.19 12.07 1.88
CA LEU A 11 -28.87 10.72 1.42
C LEU A 11 -27.49 10.23 1.91
N ASN A 12 -26.84 10.97 2.79
CA ASN A 12 -25.44 10.73 3.22
C ASN A 12 -24.44 10.58 2.08
N HIS A 13 -24.66 11.28 0.95
CA HIS A 13 -23.75 11.29 -0.18
C HIS A 13 -22.97 12.60 -0.24
N PHE A 14 -21.65 12.50 -0.21
CA PHE A 14 -20.78 13.64 -0.47
C PHE A 14 -20.84 14.03 -1.96
N VAL A 15 -21.18 15.30 -2.25
CA VAL A 15 -21.05 15.87 -3.59
C VAL A 15 -19.61 16.34 -3.78
N GLU A 16 -18.76 15.44 -4.23
CA GLU A 16 -17.38 15.78 -4.52
C GLU A 16 -17.21 16.26 -5.97
N LYS A 17 -16.29 17.21 -6.17
CA LYS A 17 -15.92 17.68 -7.50
C LYS A 17 -15.17 16.58 -8.25
N LYS A 18 -15.74 16.12 -9.36
CA LYS A 18 -15.15 15.05 -10.17
C LYS A 18 -14.04 15.58 -11.07
N VAL A 19 -12.98 14.81 -11.20
CA VAL A 19 -11.90 15.05 -12.16
C VAL A 19 -12.39 14.75 -13.58
N ASN A 20 -11.93 15.56 -14.54
CA ASN A 20 -12.22 15.31 -15.95
C ASN A 20 -11.63 13.96 -16.39
N PHE A 21 -12.43 13.14 -17.07
CA PHE A 21 -12.02 11.81 -17.54
C PHE A 21 -10.75 11.83 -18.42
N LYS A 22 -10.57 12.89 -19.24
CA LYS A 22 -9.34 13.05 -20.04
C LYS A 22 -8.10 13.17 -19.15
N LYS A 23 -8.18 13.86 -17.99
CA LYS A 23 -7.09 13.96 -17.03
C LYS A 23 -6.78 12.61 -16.40
N VAL A 24 -7.80 11.86 -15.95
CA VAL A 24 -7.66 10.49 -15.44
C VAL A 24 -6.98 9.60 -16.46
N LYS A 25 -7.44 9.58 -17.71
CA LYS A 25 -6.84 8.80 -18.79
C LYS A 25 -5.37 9.16 -19.04
N LYS A 26 -5.01 10.44 -18.97
CA LYS A 26 -3.61 10.89 -19.11
C LYS A 26 -2.73 10.37 -17.99
N THR A 27 -3.21 10.39 -16.75
CA THR A 27 -2.50 9.86 -15.59
C THR A 27 -2.34 8.34 -15.66
N LEU A 28 -3.40 7.61 -15.99
CA LEU A 28 -3.32 6.15 -16.17
C LEU A 28 -2.30 5.73 -17.22
N LYS A 29 -2.04 6.56 -18.24
CA LYS A 29 -0.97 6.30 -19.23
C LYS A 29 0.43 6.35 -18.62
N LYS A 30 0.64 7.06 -17.50
CA LYS A 30 1.94 7.13 -16.82
C LYS A 30 2.28 5.84 -16.05
N ILE A 31 1.26 5.03 -15.73
CA ILE A 31 1.43 3.75 -15.01
C ILE A 31 1.36 2.53 -15.93
N ILE A 32 1.50 2.76 -17.26
CA ILE A 32 1.66 1.64 -18.20
C ILE A 32 2.99 0.93 -17.89
N PRO A 33 3.00 -0.40 -17.82
CA PRO A 33 4.23 -1.16 -17.57
C PRO A 33 5.33 -0.83 -18.57
N TYR A 34 6.53 -0.65 -18.09
CA TYR A 34 7.75 -0.47 -18.91
C TYR A 34 8.89 -1.31 -18.32
N ASP A 35 9.85 -1.65 -19.16
CA ASP A 35 11.02 -2.40 -18.73
C ASP A 35 11.93 -1.50 -17.88
N VAL A 36 12.20 -1.94 -16.65
CA VAL A 36 13.09 -1.26 -15.70
C VAL A 36 14.51 -1.85 -15.69
N GLY A 37 14.83 -2.77 -16.61
CA GLY A 37 16.13 -3.40 -16.72
C GLY A 37 16.41 -4.49 -15.69
N TYR A 38 15.42 -4.89 -14.89
CA TYR A 38 15.53 -5.98 -13.92
C TYR A 38 14.63 -7.15 -14.28
N ARG A 39 15.17 -8.36 -14.19
CA ARG A 39 14.34 -9.57 -14.29
C ARG A 39 13.29 -9.55 -13.19
N LEU A 40 12.05 -9.86 -13.55
CA LEU A 40 10.99 -10.05 -12.55
C LEU A 40 11.14 -11.42 -11.89
N ILE A 41 10.92 -11.44 -10.59
CA ILE A 41 10.86 -12.66 -9.78
C ILE A 41 9.49 -12.72 -9.08
N ARG A 42 8.97 -13.94 -8.96
CA ARG A 42 7.75 -14.17 -8.19
C ARG A 42 8.10 -14.59 -6.77
N LEU A 43 7.52 -13.91 -5.79
CA LEU A 43 7.58 -14.23 -4.37
C LEU A 43 6.16 -14.35 -3.82
N GLY A 44 5.97 -15.23 -2.84
CA GLY A 44 4.65 -15.52 -2.28
C GLY A 44 3.96 -16.70 -2.96
N GLU A 45 2.63 -16.67 -2.99
CA GLU A 45 1.80 -17.74 -3.55
C GLU A 45 1.77 -17.70 -5.09
N ASP A 46 1.24 -18.76 -5.71
CA ASP A 46 1.04 -18.80 -7.17
C ASP A 46 -0.25 -18.06 -7.60
N SER A 47 -1.11 -17.73 -6.64
CA SER A 47 -2.35 -16.98 -6.79
C SER A 47 -2.30 -15.69 -5.95
N ASP A 48 -3.38 -15.36 -5.27
CA ASP A 48 -3.45 -14.27 -4.31
C ASP A 48 -2.38 -14.40 -3.21
N GLY A 49 -1.80 -13.27 -2.76
CA GLY A 49 -0.65 -13.23 -1.85
C GLY A 49 0.70 -13.52 -2.53
N GLY A 50 0.74 -13.60 -3.86
CA GLY A 50 1.96 -13.72 -4.67
C GLY A 50 2.18 -12.56 -5.61
N TYR A 51 3.40 -11.99 -5.59
CA TYR A 51 3.73 -10.75 -6.29
C TYR A 51 4.93 -10.93 -7.23
N LEU A 52 4.84 -10.32 -8.42
CA LEU A 52 5.96 -10.16 -9.34
C LEU A 52 6.66 -8.85 -9.00
N ILE A 53 7.94 -8.93 -8.65
CA ILE A 53 8.75 -7.76 -8.31
C ILE A 53 10.05 -7.74 -9.10
N PRO A 54 10.65 -6.56 -9.33
CA PRO A 54 12.01 -6.46 -9.87
C PRO A 54 13.03 -7.15 -8.96
N ASN A 55 13.97 -7.91 -9.50
CA ASN A 55 15.06 -8.53 -8.74
C ASN A 55 16.14 -7.49 -8.36
N ASP A 56 15.72 -6.35 -7.84
CA ASP A 56 16.59 -5.27 -7.32
C ASP A 56 16.58 -5.29 -5.78
N LEU A 57 17.01 -6.40 -5.21
CA LEU A 57 16.98 -6.65 -3.77
C LEU A 57 18.34 -6.47 -3.06
N LYS A 58 19.40 -6.20 -3.85
CA LYS A 58 20.75 -6.04 -3.29
C LYS A 58 20.81 -4.85 -2.32
N GLY A 59 21.19 -5.11 -1.06
CA GLY A 59 21.29 -4.08 -0.03
C GLY A 59 19.99 -3.76 0.70
N VAL A 60 18.84 -4.20 0.22
CA VAL A 60 17.57 -4.06 0.94
C VAL A 60 17.56 -4.97 2.17
N LYS A 61 17.23 -4.41 3.33
CA LYS A 61 17.21 -5.14 4.62
C LYS A 61 15.84 -5.33 5.19
N TYR A 62 14.87 -4.50 4.80
CA TYR A 62 13.56 -4.43 5.41
C TYR A 62 12.44 -4.41 4.38
N CYS A 63 11.36 -5.12 4.71
CA CYS A 63 10.09 -5.06 4.02
C CYS A 63 9.00 -4.63 5.01
N TYR A 64 8.17 -3.70 4.60
CA TYR A 64 6.97 -3.29 5.32
C TYR A 64 5.75 -3.80 4.57
N SER A 65 4.96 -4.64 5.21
CA SER A 65 3.76 -5.25 4.63
C SER A 65 2.52 -4.83 5.41
N ALA A 66 1.64 -4.11 4.78
CA ALA A 66 0.33 -3.74 5.30
C ALA A 66 -0.76 -4.54 4.60
N GLY A 67 -1.69 -5.11 5.39
CA GLY A 67 -2.68 -6.05 4.90
C GLY A 67 -2.04 -7.38 4.51
N VAL A 68 -1.72 -8.19 5.51
CA VAL A 68 -1.07 -9.50 5.26
C VAL A 68 -2.06 -10.67 5.34
N GLY A 69 -3.23 -10.43 5.93
CA GLY A 69 -4.23 -11.47 6.11
C GLY A 69 -3.65 -12.74 6.75
N PHE A 70 -4.05 -13.90 6.23
CA PHE A 70 -3.54 -15.19 6.67
C PHE A 70 -2.46 -15.77 5.75
N VAL A 71 -1.98 -15.02 4.75
CA VAL A 71 -1.00 -15.47 3.76
C VAL A 71 0.29 -14.67 3.90
N THR A 72 1.30 -15.27 4.53
CA THR A 72 2.60 -14.61 4.82
C THR A 72 3.76 -15.22 4.04
N LYS A 73 3.47 -15.92 2.93
CA LYS A 73 4.49 -16.60 2.13
C LYS A 73 5.42 -15.62 1.43
N PHE A 74 4.91 -14.45 1.03
CA PHE A 74 5.73 -13.39 0.44
C PHE A 74 6.83 -12.94 1.42
N GLU A 75 6.48 -12.61 2.65
CA GLU A 75 7.41 -12.17 3.69
C GLU A 75 8.37 -13.32 4.10
N ASN A 76 7.86 -14.55 4.08
CA ASN A 76 8.66 -15.74 4.37
C ASN A 76 9.71 -16.00 3.27
N ASP A 77 9.33 -15.82 2.00
CA ASP A 77 10.25 -15.92 0.86
C ASP A 77 11.32 -14.83 0.89
N LEU A 78 10.97 -13.59 1.19
CA LEU A 78 11.92 -12.50 1.39
C LEU A 78 12.93 -12.82 2.49
N MET A 79 12.45 -13.35 3.61
CA MET A 79 13.33 -13.74 4.72
C MET A 79 14.24 -14.92 4.35
N LYS A 80 13.70 -15.98 3.74
CA LYS A 80 14.46 -17.21 3.48
C LYS A 80 15.47 -17.05 2.35
N LYS A 81 15.05 -16.39 1.25
CA LYS A 81 15.88 -16.28 0.03
C LYS A 81 16.83 -15.10 0.06
N TYR A 82 16.45 -14.00 0.74
CA TYR A 82 17.19 -12.73 0.68
C TYR A 82 17.59 -12.18 2.05
N ASN A 83 17.24 -12.85 3.15
CA ASN A 83 17.50 -12.41 4.52
C ASN A 83 16.88 -11.03 4.87
N ILE A 84 15.81 -10.64 4.17
CA ILE A 84 15.08 -9.39 4.40
C ILE A 84 14.11 -9.59 5.57
N LYS A 85 14.16 -8.70 6.56
CA LYS A 85 13.27 -8.72 7.73
C LYS A 85 11.95 -8.02 7.40
N SER A 86 10.83 -8.57 7.84
CA SER A 86 9.52 -8.00 7.56
C SER A 86 8.89 -7.37 8.81
N PHE A 87 8.32 -6.18 8.61
CA PHE A 87 7.42 -5.50 9.54
C PHE A 87 6.02 -5.61 8.96
N MET A 88 5.14 -6.31 9.63
CA MET A 88 3.82 -6.67 9.15
C MET A 88 2.77 -5.99 10.00
N ILE A 89 1.73 -5.45 9.36
CA ILE A 89 0.60 -4.85 10.05
C ILE A 89 -0.72 -5.36 9.46
N ASP A 90 -1.65 -5.71 10.33
CA ASP A 90 -2.99 -6.14 9.97
C ASP A 90 -3.93 -5.94 11.17
N PRO A 91 -5.17 -5.46 10.98
CA PRO A 91 -6.15 -5.34 12.06
C PRO A 91 -6.62 -6.71 12.58
N ASN A 92 -6.51 -7.75 11.78
CA ASN A 92 -6.86 -9.10 12.19
C ASN A 92 -5.70 -9.78 12.91
N LYS A 93 -6.02 -10.53 13.96
CA LYS A 93 -5.03 -11.37 14.63
C LYS A 93 -4.69 -12.56 13.74
N ILE A 94 -3.42 -12.71 13.40
CA ILE A 94 -2.93 -13.88 12.67
C ILE A 94 -2.26 -14.89 13.60
N PRO A 95 -2.33 -16.20 13.29
CA PRO A 95 -1.69 -17.23 14.10
C PRO A 95 -0.17 -17.04 14.13
N LYS A 96 0.44 -17.11 15.31
CA LYS A 96 1.90 -16.97 15.48
C LYS A 96 2.71 -17.92 14.59
N LYS A 97 2.18 -19.12 14.32
CA LYS A 97 2.85 -20.15 13.50
C LYS A 97 3.09 -19.74 12.04
N ILE A 98 2.29 -18.80 11.50
CA ILE A 98 2.47 -18.31 10.11
C ILE A 98 3.34 -17.06 10.04
N ILE A 99 3.63 -16.40 11.17
CA ILE A 99 4.51 -15.23 11.20
C ILE A 99 5.96 -15.71 10.98
N PRO A 100 6.68 -15.18 9.97
CA PRO A 100 8.08 -15.53 9.73
C PRO A 100 8.95 -15.24 10.97
N LYS A 101 9.94 -16.10 11.26
CA LYS A 101 10.76 -16.00 12.49
C LYS A 101 11.44 -14.65 12.72
N LYS A 102 11.80 -13.93 11.64
CA LYS A 102 12.43 -12.61 11.70
C LYS A 102 11.46 -11.45 11.45
N ALA A 103 10.16 -11.72 11.38
CA ALA A 103 9.16 -10.69 11.20
C ALA A 103 8.66 -10.14 12.54
N LYS A 104 8.25 -8.87 12.54
CA LYS A 104 7.48 -8.24 13.60
C LYS A 104 6.06 -8.03 13.10
N PHE A 105 5.08 -8.46 13.86
CA PHE A 105 3.67 -8.29 13.56
C PHE A 105 3.04 -7.28 14.52
N ILE A 106 2.29 -6.33 13.96
CA ILE A 106 1.54 -5.30 14.69
C ILE A 106 0.06 -5.52 14.37
N ASN A 107 -0.73 -5.82 15.40
CA ASN A 107 -2.17 -6.00 15.26
C ASN A 107 -2.88 -4.65 15.36
N LYS A 108 -2.89 -3.90 14.28
CA LYS A 108 -3.51 -2.57 14.16
C LYS A 108 -3.89 -2.28 12.71
N HIS A 109 -4.74 -1.29 12.51
CA HIS A 109 -4.95 -0.67 11.21
C HIS A 109 -3.76 0.22 10.82
N LEU A 110 -3.40 0.22 9.52
CA LEU A 110 -2.59 1.29 8.95
C LEU A 110 -3.53 2.45 8.63
N ALA A 111 -3.21 3.65 9.10
CA ALA A 111 -4.08 4.82 8.95
C ALA A 111 -3.27 6.11 8.82
N ILE A 112 -3.93 7.24 8.60
CA ILE A 112 -3.30 8.56 8.60
C ILE A 112 -3.06 9.09 10.00
N ASN A 113 -3.92 8.75 10.96
CA ASN A 113 -3.85 9.19 12.35
C ASN A 113 -3.63 8.01 13.29
N GLU A 114 -2.93 8.26 14.39
CA GLU A 114 -2.72 7.26 15.43
C GLU A 114 -3.91 7.16 16.38
N SER A 115 -4.21 5.94 16.79
CA SER A 115 -5.18 5.65 17.84
C SER A 115 -4.76 4.37 18.59
N LYS A 116 -5.61 3.94 19.53
CA LYS A 116 -5.40 2.65 20.21
C LYS A 116 -5.29 1.51 19.21
N ASP A 117 -6.09 1.52 18.14
CA ASP A 117 -6.21 0.42 17.18
C ASP A 117 -5.62 0.76 15.80
N ALA A 118 -4.92 1.90 15.67
CA ALA A 118 -4.30 2.34 14.43
C ALA A 118 -2.90 2.94 14.65
N ILE A 119 -2.06 2.84 13.62
CA ILE A 119 -0.74 3.48 13.56
C ILE A 119 -0.62 4.24 12.25
N SER A 120 -0.01 5.43 12.27
CA SER A 120 0.22 6.20 11.05
C SER A 120 1.26 5.55 10.15
N ILE A 121 1.09 5.72 8.82
CA ILE A 121 2.03 5.19 7.84
C ILE A 121 3.46 5.71 8.09
N ASN A 122 3.61 6.97 8.47
CA ASN A 122 4.90 7.59 8.72
C ASN A 122 5.59 7.04 9.98
N LYS A 123 4.84 6.58 10.97
CA LYS A 123 5.38 5.88 12.13
C LYS A 123 5.65 4.42 11.84
N PHE A 124 4.83 3.79 11.00
CA PHE A 124 5.05 2.42 10.56
C PHE A 124 6.35 2.30 9.78
N LEU A 125 6.59 3.16 8.78
CA LEU A 125 7.81 3.20 7.98
C LEU A 125 8.94 3.91 8.77
N ASN A 126 9.63 3.21 9.65
CA ASN A 126 10.55 3.82 10.63
C ASN A 126 12.05 3.61 10.36
N HIS A 127 12.44 2.98 9.25
CA HIS A 127 13.83 2.82 8.85
C HIS A 127 14.27 3.90 7.84
N ASN A 128 15.57 4.19 7.82
CA ASN A 128 16.17 5.18 6.92
C ASN A 128 16.92 4.54 5.74
N GLU A 129 17.03 3.22 5.72
CA GLU A 129 17.58 2.45 4.60
C GLU A 129 16.55 2.23 3.53
N ASP A 130 16.99 1.77 2.36
CA ASP A 130 16.10 1.35 1.29
C ASP A 130 15.23 0.18 1.72
N ILE A 131 13.94 0.28 1.45
CA ILE A 131 12.93 -0.68 1.87
C ILE A 131 12.09 -1.19 0.70
N ILE A 132 11.46 -2.33 0.90
CA ILE A 132 10.28 -2.78 0.15
C ILE A 132 9.05 -2.35 0.94
N PHE A 133 8.06 -1.78 0.26
CA PHE A 133 6.77 -1.47 0.85
C PHE A 133 5.65 -2.17 0.08
N LYS A 134 4.91 -3.04 0.76
CA LYS A 134 3.71 -3.71 0.25
C LYS A 134 2.50 -3.18 0.99
N MET A 135 1.44 -2.85 0.24
CA MET A 135 0.17 -2.40 0.81
C MET A 135 -1.02 -2.95 0.04
N ASP A 136 -1.91 -3.60 0.77
CA ASP A 136 -3.15 -4.21 0.33
C ASP A 136 -4.10 -4.20 1.53
N ILE A 137 -4.87 -3.11 1.70
CA ILE A 137 -5.64 -2.78 2.92
C ILE A 137 -7.10 -2.43 2.65
N GLU A 138 -7.64 -2.98 1.55
CA GLU A 138 -9.06 -3.00 1.25
C GLU A 138 -9.72 -1.59 1.13
N GLY A 139 -8.99 -0.62 0.55
CA GLY A 139 -9.52 0.68 0.15
C GLY A 139 -8.91 1.91 0.82
N ASP A 140 -8.13 1.76 1.89
CA ASP A 140 -7.43 2.88 2.55
C ASP A 140 -6.08 3.23 1.91
N GLU A 141 -5.71 2.59 0.78
CA GLU A 141 -4.42 2.79 0.10
C GLU A 141 -4.20 4.24 -0.28
N TYR A 142 -5.21 4.87 -0.91
CA TYR A 142 -5.11 6.25 -1.40
C TYR A 142 -4.83 7.25 -0.28
N LEU A 143 -5.54 7.10 0.84
CA LEU A 143 -5.37 7.97 2.00
C LEU A 143 -3.96 7.85 2.59
N ASN A 144 -3.48 6.63 2.72
CA ASN A 144 -2.14 6.37 3.25
C ASN A 144 -1.07 6.88 2.29
N LEU A 145 -1.19 6.65 0.96
CA LEU A 145 -0.20 7.10 -0.04
C LEU A 145 -0.06 8.63 -0.08
N ILE A 146 -1.17 9.37 -0.03
CA ILE A 146 -1.15 10.85 -0.03
C ILE A 146 -0.43 11.40 1.22
N ASN A 147 -0.43 10.66 2.31
CA ASN A 147 0.11 11.08 3.60
C ASN A 147 1.52 10.54 3.91
N ILE A 148 2.17 9.83 2.98
CA ILE A 148 3.57 9.44 3.15
C ILE A 148 4.47 10.68 3.08
N ASP A 149 5.31 10.87 4.10
CA ASP A 149 6.33 11.91 4.06
C ASP A 149 7.32 11.67 2.92
N GLU A 150 7.72 12.71 2.20
CA GLU A 150 8.67 12.63 1.07
C GLU A 150 9.97 11.91 1.44
N LYS A 151 10.47 12.14 2.67
CA LYS A 151 11.67 11.46 3.19
C LYS A 151 11.48 9.95 3.32
N LYS A 152 10.27 9.50 3.65
CA LYS A 152 9.93 8.07 3.72
C LYS A 152 9.72 7.50 2.32
N LEU A 153 8.99 8.23 1.49
CA LEU A 153 8.74 7.84 0.10
C LEU A 153 10.05 7.63 -0.66
N SER A 154 11.05 8.51 -0.48
CA SER A 154 12.36 8.39 -1.14
C SER A 154 13.18 7.17 -0.71
N LYS A 155 12.79 6.47 0.36
CA LYS A 155 13.42 5.22 0.82
C LYS A 155 12.74 3.96 0.29
N ILE A 156 11.60 4.10 -0.35
CA ILE A 156 10.89 2.97 -0.93
C ILE A 156 11.50 2.65 -2.30
N ARG A 157 12.35 1.61 -2.34
CA ARG A 157 12.96 1.13 -3.58
C ARG A 157 11.98 0.33 -4.44
N ILE A 158 11.16 -0.51 -3.81
CA ILE A 158 10.11 -1.30 -4.47
C ILE A 158 8.83 -1.07 -3.71
N MET A 159 7.80 -0.58 -4.43
CA MET A 159 6.46 -0.41 -3.91
C MET A 159 5.52 -1.40 -4.59
N ILE A 160 4.80 -2.18 -3.79
CA ILE A 160 3.82 -3.16 -4.22
C ILE A 160 2.47 -2.71 -3.70
N LEU A 161 1.54 -2.41 -4.59
CA LEU A 161 0.23 -1.88 -4.22
C LEU A 161 -0.87 -2.71 -4.88
N GLU A 162 -1.82 -3.13 -4.08
CA GLU A 162 -3.13 -3.52 -4.58
C GLU A 162 -4.08 -2.34 -4.32
N LEU A 163 -4.58 -1.74 -5.41
CA LEU A 163 -5.40 -0.53 -5.33
C LEU A 163 -6.86 -0.91 -5.52
N HIS A 164 -7.63 -0.79 -4.47
CA HIS A 164 -9.05 -1.04 -4.48
C HIS A 164 -9.84 0.16 -5.03
N ASP A 165 -11.01 -0.09 -5.55
CA ASP A 165 -11.95 0.95 -6.02
C ASP A 165 -11.32 2.04 -6.91
N LEU A 166 -10.70 1.64 -8.02
CA LEU A 166 -10.12 2.57 -9.01
C LEU A 166 -11.10 3.66 -9.50
N ARG A 167 -12.43 3.48 -9.28
CA ARG A 167 -13.44 4.52 -9.48
C ARG A 167 -13.15 5.79 -8.69
N ASN A 168 -12.49 5.66 -7.54
CA ASN A 168 -12.09 6.76 -6.68
C ASN A 168 -11.08 7.71 -7.34
N LEU A 169 -10.39 7.29 -8.40
CA LEU A 169 -9.54 8.18 -9.21
C LEU A 169 -10.31 9.31 -9.90
N ARG A 170 -11.63 9.24 -9.97
CA ARG A 170 -12.49 10.35 -10.44
C ARG A 170 -12.77 11.38 -9.35
N SER A 171 -12.54 11.04 -8.08
CA SER A 171 -12.55 11.97 -6.97
C SER A 171 -11.34 12.91 -7.07
N GLN A 172 -11.56 14.21 -6.91
CA GLN A 172 -10.46 15.18 -6.95
C GLN A 172 -9.47 14.92 -5.81
N PHE A 173 -9.95 14.43 -4.69
CA PHE A 173 -9.13 14.10 -3.52
C PHE A 173 -8.21 12.91 -3.81
N PHE A 174 -8.77 11.78 -4.22
CA PHE A 174 -7.99 10.57 -4.50
C PHE A 174 -7.08 10.69 -5.73
N PHE A 175 -7.46 11.54 -6.69
CA PHE A 175 -6.64 11.78 -7.88
C PHE A 175 -5.25 12.32 -7.55
N LYS A 176 -5.10 13.06 -6.44
CA LYS A 176 -3.82 13.59 -5.96
C LYS A 176 -2.77 12.49 -5.66
N THR A 177 -3.18 11.26 -5.44
CA THR A 177 -2.26 10.12 -5.25
C THR A 177 -1.35 9.89 -6.45
N PHE A 178 -1.76 10.36 -7.64
CA PHE A 178 -1.06 10.12 -8.91
C PHE A 178 -0.57 11.42 -9.60
N ASP A 179 -0.81 12.57 -9.02
CA ASP A 179 -0.30 13.86 -9.47
C ASP A 179 1.06 14.14 -8.83
#